data_5005d605f685fc7572cbc964915b5640
#
_entry.id   5005d605f685fc7572cbc964915b5640
#
_cell.length_a   1.000
_cell.length_b   1.000
_cell.length_c   1.000
_cell.angle_alpha   90.00
_cell.angle_beta   90.00
_cell.angle_gamma   90.00
#
_symmetry.space_group_name_H-M   'P 1'
#
loop_
_entity.id
_entity.type
_entity.pdbx_description
1 polymer ?
#
loop_
_entity_poly.entity_id
_entity_poly.type
_entity_poly.pdbx_seq_one_letter_code
_entity_poly.pdbx_strand_id
1 'polypeptide(L)'
;RKFCKPVTWLSHHLAIWLNHGMSPEQICHRLKQERPDQAVSHEWIYRFIATDKQGGGELYTHLRHRRKRYRKRYGSHDRRGQLRNRVSITERPAEVETRERLGDWEGDTVHGVGGNLVTLVERKSGYLSAYPVKRSDSRQVTRAINLQFNGHVVHTLTLDNGKEFAGHERIANKSRCQVYFADPYS
;
A
#
# COMPACT_ATOMS: atom_id res chain seq x y z
N ARG A 1 -23.69 20.10 5.62
CA ARG A 1 -22.96 21.27 6.15
C ARG A 1 -22.63 22.18 4.97
N LYS A 2 -23.13 23.42 4.98
CA LYS A 2 -22.82 24.42 3.95
C LYS A 2 -21.32 24.72 3.99
N PHE A 3 -20.69 24.68 2.81
CA PHE A 3 -19.29 25.07 2.64
C PHE A 3 -19.21 26.58 2.85
N CYS A 4 -18.72 27.04 4.00
CA CYS A 4 -18.46 28.46 4.23
C CYS A 4 -17.35 28.91 3.29
N LYS A 5 -17.58 30.04 2.56
CA LYS A 5 -16.53 30.66 1.75
C LYS A 5 -15.39 31.07 2.67
N PRO A 6 -14.12 30.81 2.29
CA PRO A 6 -12.99 31.23 3.09
C PRO A 6 -12.96 32.75 3.21
N VAL A 7 -12.53 33.23 4.38
CA VAL A 7 -12.19 34.64 4.55
C VAL A 7 -11.12 35.00 3.52
N THR A 8 -11.22 36.14 2.88
CA THR A 8 -10.33 36.59 1.79
C THR A 8 -8.83 36.44 2.14
N TRP A 9 -8.50 36.68 3.42
CA TRP A 9 -7.16 36.46 3.96
C TRP A 9 -6.69 35.01 3.83
N LEU A 10 -7.54 34.04 4.23
CA LEU A 10 -7.17 32.61 4.22
C LEU A 10 -6.95 32.09 2.80
N SER A 11 -7.80 32.48 1.86
CA SER A 11 -7.63 32.06 0.44
C SER A 11 -6.34 32.60 -0.16
N HIS A 12 -5.98 33.83 0.14
CA HIS A 12 -4.73 34.45 -0.31
C HIS A 12 -3.49 33.72 0.27
N HIS A 13 -3.49 33.47 1.59
CA HIS A 13 -2.37 32.79 2.23
C HIS A 13 -2.26 31.31 1.82
N LEU A 14 -3.38 30.63 1.58
CA LEU A 14 -3.37 29.27 1.03
C LEU A 14 -2.66 29.22 -0.32
N ALA A 15 -2.96 30.18 -1.20
CA ALA A 15 -2.29 30.25 -2.50
C ALA A 15 -0.78 30.46 -2.35
N ILE A 16 -0.34 31.36 -1.47
CA ILE A 16 1.08 31.62 -1.20
C ILE A 16 1.76 30.36 -0.65
N TRP A 17 1.20 29.72 0.37
CA TRP A 17 1.82 28.55 1.01
C TRP A 17 1.87 27.34 0.08
N LEU A 18 0.84 27.12 -0.72
CA LEU A 18 0.84 26.07 -1.74
C LEU A 18 1.92 26.34 -2.80
N ASN A 19 2.09 27.60 -3.22
CA ASN A 19 3.11 28.02 -4.17
C ASN A 19 4.54 27.78 -3.61
N HIS A 20 4.73 27.95 -2.30
CA HIS A 20 5.96 27.59 -1.59
C HIS A 20 6.12 26.08 -1.36
N GLY A 21 5.27 25.24 -1.93
CA GLY A 21 5.38 23.77 -1.87
C GLY A 21 4.90 23.15 -0.56
N MET A 22 4.22 23.91 0.30
CA MET A 22 3.64 23.34 1.53
C MET A 22 2.47 22.40 1.19
N SER A 23 2.41 21.24 1.85
CA SER A 23 1.26 20.35 1.71
C SER A 23 0.05 20.87 2.51
N PRO A 24 -1.20 20.48 2.15
CA PRO A 24 -2.38 20.84 2.92
C PRO A 24 -2.29 20.46 4.40
N GLU A 25 -1.62 19.36 4.73
CA GLU A 25 -1.38 18.91 6.10
C GLU A 25 -0.44 19.87 6.84
N GLN A 26 0.66 20.29 6.20
CA GLN A 26 1.59 21.27 6.76
C GLN A 26 0.93 22.63 6.98
N ILE A 27 0.13 23.08 6.03
CA ILE A 27 -0.65 24.33 6.15
C ILE A 27 -1.64 24.25 7.31
N CYS A 28 -2.36 23.13 7.44
CA CYS A 28 -3.28 22.90 8.54
C CYS A 28 -2.58 22.94 9.91
N HIS A 29 -1.39 22.32 10.02
CA HIS A 29 -0.60 22.34 11.25
C HIS A 29 -0.15 23.75 11.60
N ARG A 30 0.38 24.48 10.64
CA ARG A 30 0.81 25.88 10.79
C ARG A 30 -0.33 26.79 11.24
N LEU A 31 -1.51 26.69 10.61
CA LEU A 31 -2.69 27.45 10.99
C LEU A 31 -3.11 27.17 12.43
N LYS A 32 -3.04 25.93 12.88
CA LYS A 32 -3.36 25.58 14.29
C LYS A 32 -2.42 26.25 15.29
N GLN A 33 -1.16 26.44 14.93
CA GLN A 33 -0.16 27.08 15.78
C GLN A 33 -0.25 28.61 15.76
N GLU A 34 -0.32 29.19 14.57
CA GLU A 34 -0.22 30.65 14.38
C GLU A 34 -1.58 31.36 14.50
N ARG A 35 -2.68 30.68 14.08
CA ARG A 35 -4.02 31.23 14.06
C ARG A 35 -5.10 30.17 14.35
N PRO A 36 -5.20 29.72 15.60
CA PRO A 36 -6.14 28.66 15.96
C PRO A 36 -7.62 29.03 15.72
N ASP A 37 -7.96 30.31 15.77
CA ASP A 37 -9.29 30.87 15.46
C ASP A 37 -9.67 30.69 13.97
N GLN A 38 -8.69 30.61 13.07
CA GLN A 38 -8.89 30.44 11.62
C GLN A 38 -8.44 29.06 11.11
N ALA A 39 -8.14 28.15 12.04
CA ALA A 39 -7.66 26.82 11.68
C ALA A 39 -8.73 26.01 10.93
N VAL A 40 -8.35 25.46 9.80
CA VAL A 40 -9.18 24.58 8.98
C VAL A 40 -8.54 23.19 8.89
N SER A 41 -9.35 22.17 8.57
CA SER A 41 -8.82 20.82 8.36
C SER A 41 -8.12 20.69 6.98
N HIS A 42 -7.18 19.76 6.85
CA HIS A 42 -6.55 19.48 5.57
C HIS A 42 -7.57 19.03 4.50
N GLU A 43 -8.63 18.33 4.89
CA GLU A 43 -9.73 17.98 3.98
C GLU A 43 -10.47 19.21 3.45
N TRP A 44 -10.64 20.24 4.30
CA TRP A 44 -11.21 21.49 3.86
C TRP A 44 -10.33 22.17 2.81
N ILE A 45 -9.00 22.18 3.01
CA ILE A 45 -8.05 22.75 2.04
C ILE A 45 -8.10 21.98 0.72
N TYR A 46 -8.14 20.65 0.75
CA TYR A 46 -8.31 19.84 -0.47
C TYR A 46 -9.61 20.13 -1.21
N ARG A 47 -10.72 20.34 -0.49
CA ARG A 47 -12.01 20.73 -1.09
C ARG A 47 -11.94 22.12 -1.71
N PHE A 48 -11.28 23.06 -1.03
CA PHE A 48 -11.06 24.40 -1.55
C PHE A 48 -10.31 24.36 -2.88
N ILE A 49 -9.18 23.64 -2.94
CA ILE A 49 -8.40 23.44 -4.17
C ILE A 49 -9.22 22.76 -5.28
N ALA A 50 -10.07 21.79 -4.93
CA ALA A 50 -10.95 21.14 -5.90
C ALA A 50 -12.01 22.09 -6.46
N THR A 51 -12.56 22.97 -5.63
CA THR A 51 -13.51 24.00 -6.07
C THR A 51 -12.84 25.06 -6.95
N ASP A 52 -11.64 25.50 -6.57
CA ASP A 52 -10.82 26.40 -7.38
C ASP A 52 -10.58 25.82 -8.78
N LYS A 53 -10.19 24.54 -8.84
CA LYS A 53 -9.99 23.83 -10.12
C LYS A 53 -11.26 23.78 -10.97
N GLN A 54 -12.43 23.58 -10.36
CA GLN A 54 -13.72 23.60 -11.07
C GLN A 54 -14.04 24.97 -11.64
N GLY A 55 -13.57 26.04 -10.96
CA GLY A 55 -13.67 27.42 -11.41
C GLY A 55 -12.58 27.86 -12.41
N GLY A 56 -11.73 26.96 -12.87
CA GLY A 56 -10.63 27.25 -13.78
C GLY A 56 -9.34 27.71 -13.10
N GLY A 57 -9.25 27.63 -11.77
CA GLY A 57 -8.04 27.98 -11.02
C GLY A 57 -6.93 26.92 -11.10
N GLU A 58 -5.74 27.28 -10.72
CA GLU A 58 -4.51 26.49 -10.89
C GLU A 58 -3.89 25.99 -9.58
N LEU A 59 -4.54 26.18 -8.42
CA LEU A 59 -3.99 25.78 -7.11
C LEU A 59 -3.64 24.29 -7.03
N TYR A 60 -4.38 23.46 -7.74
CA TYR A 60 -4.12 22.00 -7.80
C TYR A 60 -2.75 21.65 -8.40
N THR A 61 -2.15 22.57 -9.19
CA THR A 61 -0.83 22.34 -9.82
C THR A 61 0.30 22.29 -8.79
N HIS A 62 0.12 22.90 -7.62
CA HIS A 62 1.09 22.92 -6.52
C HIS A 62 1.00 21.69 -5.61
N LEU A 63 -0.01 20.82 -5.79
CA LEU A 63 -0.11 19.57 -5.05
C LEU A 63 0.92 18.52 -5.55
N ARG A 64 1.56 17.79 -4.64
CA ARG A 64 2.49 16.70 -4.97
C ARG A 64 1.86 15.64 -5.88
N HIS A 65 0.54 15.40 -5.73
CA HIS A 65 -0.22 14.42 -6.51
C HIS A 65 -1.27 15.08 -7.40
N ARG A 66 -0.83 15.94 -8.32
CA ARG A 66 -1.68 16.75 -9.23
C ARG A 66 -2.72 15.94 -10.01
N ARG A 67 -2.44 14.69 -10.34
CA ARG A 67 -3.25 13.82 -11.22
C ARG A 67 -4.05 12.74 -10.50
N LYS A 68 -3.90 12.57 -9.17
CA LYS A 68 -4.71 11.60 -8.45
C LYS A 68 -6.15 12.07 -8.39
N ARG A 69 -7.07 11.29 -9.01
CA ARG A 69 -8.50 11.47 -8.77
C ARG A 69 -8.78 11.24 -7.30
N TYR A 70 -9.52 12.14 -6.67
CA TYR A 70 -10.00 11.97 -5.29
C TYR A 70 -10.81 10.66 -5.20
N ARG A 71 -10.29 9.67 -4.51
CA ARG A 71 -11.04 8.46 -4.20
C ARG A 71 -11.87 8.74 -2.94
N LYS A 72 -13.19 8.68 -3.04
CA LYS A 72 -14.06 8.67 -1.86
C LYS A 72 -13.63 7.49 -0.98
N ARG A 73 -13.20 7.77 0.26
CA ARG A 73 -12.80 6.74 1.24
C ARG A 73 -13.96 5.86 1.71
N TYR A 74 -15.21 6.30 1.51
CA TYR A 74 -16.41 5.60 1.95
C TYR A 74 -17.18 5.08 0.74
N GLY A 75 -17.50 3.77 0.75
CA GLY A 75 -18.43 3.14 -0.19
C GLY A 75 -17.82 2.42 -1.39
N SER A 76 -16.53 2.16 -1.44
CA SER A 76 -16.03 1.14 -2.36
C SER A 76 -15.97 -0.20 -1.63
N HIS A 77 -16.91 -1.09 -1.89
CA HIS A 77 -16.71 -2.50 -1.59
C HIS A 77 -15.37 -2.91 -2.20
N ASP A 78 -14.52 -3.50 -1.38
CA ASP A 78 -13.24 -4.03 -1.86
C ASP A 78 -13.54 -5.15 -2.87
N ARG A 79 -13.50 -4.80 -4.16
CA ARG A 79 -13.69 -5.74 -5.27
C ARG A 79 -12.46 -6.59 -5.54
N ARG A 80 -11.45 -6.54 -4.68
CA ARG A 80 -10.34 -7.46 -4.74
C ARG A 80 -10.90 -8.84 -4.46
N GLY A 81 -10.86 -9.72 -5.45
CA GLY A 81 -11.36 -11.09 -5.32
C GLY A 81 -10.68 -11.76 -4.12
N GLN A 82 -11.47 -12.34 -3.25
CA GLN A 82 -10.95 -13.11 -2.14
C GLN A 82 -10.16 -14.30 -2.70
N LEU A 83 -8.98 -14.53 -2.15
CA LEU A 83 -8.22 -15.74 -2.42
C LEU A 83 -9.02 -16.91 -1.87
N ARG A 84 -9.31 -17.90 -2.72
CA ARG A 84 -10.02 -19.11 -2.29
C ARG A 84 -9.12 -19.94 -1.38
N ASN A 85 -9.69 -20.58 -0.37
CA ASN A 85 -8.98 -21.51 0.52
C ASN A 85 -7.73 -20.91 1.19
N ARG A 86 -7.72 -19.58 1.43
CA ARG A 86 -6.62 -18.98 2.16
C ARG A 86 -6.67 -19.37 3.62
N VAL A 87 -5.50 -19.65 4.22
CA VAL A 87 -5.33 -19.86 5.66
C VAL A 87 -4.82 -18.54 6.26
N SER A 88 -5.46 -18.06 7.33
CA SER A 88 -5.06 -16.83 8.01
C SER A 88 -3.72 -16.99 8.70
N ILE A 89 -2.97 -15.89 8.82
CA ILE A 89 -1.74 -15.84 9.60
C ILE A 89 -1.97 -16.20 11.07
N THR A 90 -3.17 -16.02 11.59
CA THR A 90 -3.53 -16.39 12.96
C THR A 90 -3.48 -17.91 13.21
N GLU A 91 -3.59 -18.72 12.16
CA GLU A 91 -3.47 -20.19 12.22
C GLU A 91 -2.02 -20.65 12.05
N ARG A 92 -1.07 -19.73 11.84
CA ARG A 92 0.34 -20.05 11.69
C ARG A 92 0.93 -20.54 13.01
N PRO A 93 1.73 -21.62 13.03
CA PRO A 93 2.37 -22.12 14.24
C PRO A 93 3.21 -21.05 14.94
N ALA A 94 3.12 -20.97 16.27
CA ALA A 94 3.85 -19.97 17.07
C ALA A 94 5.39 -20.07 16.90
N GLU A 95 5.91 -21.27 16.62
CA GLU A 95 7.35 -21.48 16.37
C GLU A 95 7.91 -20.67 15.18
N VAL A 96 7.04 -20.28 14.23
CA VAL A 96 7.45 -19.42 13.11
C VAL A 96 7.79 -18.00 13.58
N GLU A 97 7.19 -17.55 14.68
CA GLU A 97 7.46 -16.23 15.26
C GLU A 97 8.81 -16.17 15.97
N THR A 98 9.27 -17.29 16.57
CA THR A 98 10.54 -17.33 17.29
C THR A 98 11.75 -17.21 16.36
N ARG A 99 11.59 -17.49 15.08
CA ARG A 99 12.65 -17.52 14.05
C ARG A 99 13.81 -18.45 14.42
N GLU A 100 13.54 -19.55 15.11
CA GLU A 100 14.59 -20.46 15.58
C GLU A 100 14.92 -21.56 14.56
N ARG A 101 14.00 -21.88 13.67
CA ARG A 101 14.23 -22.88 12.62
C ARG A 101 14.41 -22.26 11.24
N LEU A 102 15.14 -22.95 10.36
CA LEU A 102 15.24 -22.61 8.94
C LEU A 102 14.04 -23.17 8.19
N GLY A 103 13.63 -22.46 7.12
CA GLY A 103 12.57 -22.93 6.22
C GLY A 103 11.22 -22.22 6.39
N ASP A 104 11.17 -21.17 7.18
CA ASP A 104 10.01 -20.29 7.28
C ASP A 104 10.24 -19.03 6.45
N TRP A 105 9.43 -18.85 5.41
CA TRP A 105 9.64 -17.82 4.38
C TRP A 105 8.54 -16.76 4.38
N GLU A 106 8.92 -15.55 4.00
CA GLU A 106 8.01 -14.45 3.68
C GLU A 106 8.17 -14.08 2.21
N GLY A 107 7.05 -13.95 1.49
CA GLY A 107 7.05 -13.61 0.07
C GLY A 107 6.32 -12.32 -0.22
N ASP A 108 6.88 -11.52 -1.13
CA ASP A 108 6.31 -10.25 -1.58
C ASP A 108 6.60 -10.02 -3.08
N THR A 109 5.89 -9.07 -3.67
CA THR A 109 6.14 -8.63 -5.05
C THR A 109 6.48 -7.15 -5.10
N VAL A 110 7.65 -6.84 -5.65
CA VAL A 110 8.11 -5.46 -5.86
C VAL A 110 7.79 -5.04 -7.29
N HIS A 111 7.05 -3.94 -7.44
CA HIS A 111 6.67 -3.40 -8.74
C HIS A 111 7.62 -2.28 -9.18
N GLY A 112 8.17 -2.41 -10.39
CA GLY A 112 9.06 -1.42 -11.00
C GLY A 112 8.58 -0.97 -12.38
N VAL A 113 9.18 0.09 -12.91
CA VAL A 113 8.84 0.65 -14.23
C VAL A 113 9.21 -0.31 -15.36
N GLY A 114 10.27 -1.10 -15.22
CA GLY A 114 10.78 -2.03 -16.24
C GLY A 114 10.42 -3.50 -16.02
N GLY A 115 9.71 -3.83 -14.94
CA GLY A 115 9.36 -5.20 -14.57
C GLY A 115 9.09 -5.33 -13.09
N ASN A 116 8.83 -6.54 -12.64
CA ASN A 116 8.53 -6.82 -11.24
C ASN A 116 9.51 -7.87 -10.70
N LEU A 117 9.68 -7.89 -9.38
CA LEU A 117 10.45 -8.91 -8.67
C LEU A 117 9.52 -9.68 -7.74
N VAL A 118 9.68 -10.98 -7.70
CA VAL A 118 9.14 -11.84 -6.63
C VAL A 118 10.27 -12.05 -5.64
N THR A 119 10.09 -11.58 -4.43
CA THR A 119 11.08 -11.68 -3.35
C THR A 119 10.64 -12.69 -2.32
N LEU A 120 11.58 -13.47 -1.83
CA LEU A 120 11.40 -14.43 -0.74
C LEU A 120 12.49 -14.20 0.30
N VAL A 121 12.09 -14.00 1.54
CA VAL A 121 13.02 -13.83 2.67
C VAL A 121 12.86 -15.00 3.62
N GLU A 122 13.93 -15.68 3.93
CA GLU A 122 13.97 -16.71 4.96
C GLU A 122 14.10 -16.05 6.35
N ARG A 123 13.16 -16.35 7.25
CA ARG A 123 12.94 -15.57 8.48
C ARG A 123 14.05 -15.68 9.51
N LYS A 124 14.74 -16.82 9.60
CA LYS A 124 15.84 -17.04 10.57
C LYS A 124 17.13 -16.42 10.08
N SER A 125 17.54 -16.75 8.85
CA SER A 125 18.83 -16.33 8.29
C SER A 125 18.82 -14.93 7.70
N GLY A 126 17.63 -14.39 7.37
CA GLY A 126 17.50 -13.17 6.58
C GLY A 126 17.93 -13.34 5.12
N TYR A 127 18.12 -14.59 4.66
CA TYR A 127 18.48 -14.84 3.27
C TYR A 127 17.38 -14.35 2.33
N LEU A 128 17.76 -13.49 1.39
CA LEU A 128 16.89 -12.92 0.38
C LEU A 128 17.13 -13.63 -0.96
N SER A 129 16.07 -14.20 -1.53
CA SER A 129 16.01 -14.62 -2.92
C SER A 129 15.10 -13.68 -3.71
N ALA A 130 15.49 -13.33 -4.93
CA ALA A 130 14.70 -12.46 -5.81
C ALA A 130 14.69 -13.01 -7.24
N TYR A 131 13.51 -13.06 -7.85
CA TYR A 131 13.33 -13.55 -9.20
C TYR A 131 12.55 -12.56 -10.07
N PRO A 132 13.07 -12.14 -11.23
CA PRO A 132 12.40 -11.20 -12.10
C PRO A 132 11.22 -11.84 -12.83
N VAL A 133 10.09 -11.10 -12.87
CA VAL A 133 8.91 -11.47 -13.65
C VAL A 133 8.43 -10.29 -14.49
N LYS A 134 7.95 -10.56 -15.70
CA LYS A 134 7.46 -9.50 -16.60
C LYS A 134 6.14 -8.91 -16.09
N ARG A 135 5.28 -9.74 -15.50
CA ARG A 135 3.98 -9.36 -14.95
C ARG A 135 3.77 -10.05 -13.62
N SER A 136 3.15 -9.36 -12.67
CA SER A 136 2.73 -9.96 -11.39
C SER A 136 1.40 -10.69 -11.55
N ASP A 137 1.28 -11.58 -12.54
CA ASP A 137 0.16 -12.49 -12.65
C ASP A 137 0.43 -13.77 -11.83
N SER A 138 -0.64 -14.40 -11.36
CA SER A 138 -0.55 -15.58 -10.49
C SER A 138 0.28 -16.73 -11.08
N ARG A 139 0.26 -16.92 -12.39
CA ARG A 139 1.02 -17.99 -13.04
C ARG A 139 2.53 -17.74 -12.98
N GLN A 140 2.96 -16.50 -13.31
CA GLN A 140 4.38 -16.14 -13.30
C GLN A 140 4.92 -16.12 -11.87
N VAL A 141 4.17 -15.55 -10.91
CA VAL A 141 4.53 -15.50 -9.49
C VAL A 141 4.66 -16.92 -8.91
N THR A 142 3.66 -17.78 -9.13
CA THR A 142 3.73 -19.19 -8.70
C THR A 142 4.96 -19.90 -9.26
N ARG A 143 5.26 -19.69 -10.55
CA ARG A 143 6.46 -20.31 -11.17
C ARG A 143 7.76 -19.76 -10.54
N ALA A 144 7.83 -18.45 -10.32
CA ALA A 144 8.98 -17.80 -9.71
C ALA A 144 9.26 -18.31 -8.29
N ILE A 145 8.22 -18.39 -7.45
CA ILE A 145 8.35 -18.93 -6.09
C ILE A 145 8.84 -20.39 -6.12
N ASN A 146 8.22 -21.20 -6.96
CA ASN A 146 8.60 -22.62 -7.08
C ASN A 146 10.04 -22.82 -7.60
N LEU A 147 10.56 -21.93 -8.42
CA LEU A 147 11.97 -21.98 -8.87
C LEU A 147 12.92 -21.58 -7.74
N GLN A 148 12.57 -20.54 -6.98
CA GLN A 148 13.37 -20.05 -5.86
C GLN A 148 13.43 -21.04 -4.70
N PHE A 149 12.43 -21.88 -4.51
CA PHE A 149 12.42 -22.90 -3.46
C PHE A 149 13.23 -24.17 -3.79
N ASN A 150 13.72 -24.30 -5.03
CA ASN A 150 14.55 -25.46 -5.39
C ASN A 150 15.85 -25.49 -4.57
N GLY A 151 16.08 -26.59 -3.88
CA GLY A 151 17.27 -26.78 -3.03
C GLY A 151 17.17 -26.16 -1.64
N HIS A 152 16.07 -25.54 -1.30
CA HIS A 152 15.83 -24.97 0.03
C HIS A 152 14.87 -25.79 0.86
N VAL A 153 15.04 -25.74 2.18
CA VAL A 153 14.05 -26.25 3.14
C VAL A 153 12.89 -25.25 3.21
N VAL A 154 11.66 -25.74 3.06
CA VAL A 154 10.47 -24.90 3.10
C VAL A 154 9.42 -25.57 3.99
N HIS A 155 9.14 -25.00 5.14
CA HIS A 155 8.10 -25.44 6.06
C HIS A 155 6.85 -24.58 5.92
N THR A 156 7.03 -23.26 5.93
CA THR A 156 5.93 -22.30 5.77
C THR A 156 6.29 -21.18 4.80
N LEU A 157 5.27 -20.62 4.17
CA LEU A 157 5.34 -19.41 3.37
C LEU A 157 4.25 -18.44 3.82
N THR A 158 4.62 -17.24 4.19
CA THR A 158 3.67 -16.15 4.53
C THR A 158 3.62 -15.15 3.40
N LEU A 159 2.42 -14.81 2.96
CA LEU A 159 2.14 -13.90 1.83
C LEU A 159 1.15 -12.81 2.28
N ASP A 160 1.10 -11.73 1.53
CA ASP A 160 0.00 -10.76 1.62
C ASP A 160 -1.24 -11.24 0.84
N ASN A 161 -2.34 -10.48 0.90
CA ASN A 161 -3.58 -10.82 0.19
C ASN A 161 -3.59 -10.39 -1.30
N GLY A 162 -2.45 -10.31 -1.95
CA GLY A 162 -2.32 -9.97 -3.37
C GLY A 162 -2.93 -11.04 -4.28
N LYS A 163 -3.60 -10.62 -5.35
CA LYS A 163 -4.19 -11.54 -6.36
C LYS A 163 -3.14 -12.37 -7.10
N GLU A 164 -1.93 -11.87 -7.17
CA GLU A 164 -0.76 -12.54 -7.72
C GLU A 164 -0.45 -13.86 -7.03
N PHE A 165 -0.86 -13.99 -5.76
CA PHE A 165 -0.70 -15.22 -4.98
C PHE A 165 -1.88 -16.19 -5.08
N ALA A 166 -2.82 -16.00 -6.01
CA ALA A 166 -3.95 -16.91 -6.20
C ALA A 166 -3.54 -18.36 -6.56
N GLY A 167 -2.29 -18.58 -6.93
CA GLY A 167 -1.74 -19.91 -7.17
C GLY A 167 -1.10 -20.59 -5.95
N HIS A 168 -1.35 -20.09 -4.74
CA HIS A 168 -0.72 -20.55 -3.49
C HIS A 168 -0.91 -22.06 -3.21
N GLU A 169 -2.05 -22.66 -3.57
CA GLU A 169 -2.26 -24.09 -3.43
C GLU A 169 -1.27 -24.93 -4.26
N ARG A 170 -0.90 -24.44 -5.46
CA ARG A 170 0.12 -25.09 -6.29
C ARG A 170 1.51 -24.97 -5.68
N ILE A 171 1.79 -23.83 -5.00
CA ILE A 171 3.04 -23.64 -4.27
C ILE A 171 3.09 -24.61 -3.10
N ALA A 172 2.03 -24.63 -2.28
CA ALA A 172 1.90 -25.53 -1.12
C ALA A 172 2.12 -27.00 -1.51
N ASN A 173 1.45 -27.46 -2.57
CA ASN A 173 1.54 -28.84 -3.04
C ASN A 173 2.95 -29.18 -3.57
N LYS A 174 3.57 -28.30 -4.37
CA LYS A 174 4.87 -28.57 -4.96
C LYS A 174 6.01 -28.54 -3.94
N SER A 175 5.98 -27.57 -3.03
CA SER A 175 7.00 -27.40 -2.00
C SER A 175 6.70 -28.17 -0.72
N ARG A 176 5.55 -28.83 -0.63
CA ARG A 176 5.06 -29.54 0.56
C ARG A 176 5.10 -28.67 1.81
N CYS A 177 4.75 -27.39 1.66
CA CYS A 177 4.74 -26.40 2.73
C CYS A 177 3.32 -25.90 3.01
N GLN A 178 3.14 -25.25 4.15
CA GLN A 178 1.90 -24.53 4.46
C GLN A 178 2.01 -23.07 4.07
N VAL A 179 0.94 -22.52 3.47
CA VAL A 179 0.91 -21.12 3.04
C VAL A 179 -0.11 -20.35 3.87
N TYR A 180 0.35 -19.27 4.48
CA TYR A 180 -0.43 -18.38 5.33
C TYR A 180 -0.53 -16.99 4.72
N PHE A 181 -1.62 -16.28 5.03
CA PHE A 181 -1.87 -14.94 4.53
C PHE A 181 -2.01 -13.94 5.66
N ALA A 182 -1.32 -12.81 5.54
CA ALA A 182 -1.45 -11.70 6.47
C ALA A 182 -2.90 -11.19 6.50
N ASP A 183 -3.37 -10.77 7.67
CA ASP A 183 -4.68 -10.17 7.77
C ASP A 183 -4.70 -8.75 7.19
N PRO A 184 -5.82 -8.32 6.60
CA PRO A 184 -5.94 -6.95 6.12
C PRO A 184 -5.77 -5.96 7.27
N TYR A 185 -4.85 -5.01 7.13
CA TYR A 185 -4.60 -3.95 8.12
C TYR A 185 -3.90 -4.38 9.43
N SER A 186 -3.22 -5.51 9.45
CA SER A 186 -2.34 -5.91 10.57
C SER A 186 -0.98 -5.22 10.50
#